data_5857d439250a5e09eab8327b5305ceba
#
_entry.id   5857d439250a5e09eab8327b5305ceba
#
_cell.length_a   1.000
_cell.length_b   1.000
_cell.length_c   1.000
_cell.angle_alpha   90.00
_cell.angle_beta   90.00
_cell.angle_gamma   90.00
#
_symmetry.space_group_name_H-M   'P 1'
#
loop_
_entity.id
_entity.type
_entity.pdbx_description
1 polymer ?
#
loop_
_entity_poly.entity_id
_entity_poly.type
_entity_poly.pdbx_seq_one_letter_code
_entity_poly.pdbx_strand_id
1 'polypeptide(L)'
;MPKKEIFFPIKHDLFLAWFVVGCGIVGAINLAKLAPSMGRLIDYFQIALSTSGLIAGIFSVLIITTGLIGGIIVSKYGPRLAMLLGLFISALGGMFPVLIPNLNTLMFGRTLEGFGFLLINLSAPVLLSLHTNKSNRGKVMGVWGSFMPAGNALIILIAPFVYLFSDWQLLWEVSVYFTAGMCFLAYFIIPLDPEQFKTPLTEKLSLVVMKTIKKRSIIIVGATFACHSLIFLGNMQFLPYYFNEIAGYSENFSYLATACYCLISFVGHLYCGILLGREHNPIKLISLAFVAAGVFVAFFFGVFDAFITFDRLPIIKLLAIMLAAFLMGLTPPTIFYLVSFVSPPSRITPINYGYMVQIQAIGIFAGSYLYGWLVDETGGWRVIGFLGIFISILGIIGGINSAQMILGNKKLKA
;
A
#
# COMPACT_ATOMS: atom_id res chain seq x y z
N MET A 1 -35.31 26.11 -6.43
CA MET A 1 -34.39 26.56 -7.51
C MET A 1 -33.49 25.39 -7.87
N PRO A 2 -33.51 24.89 -9.12
CA PRO A 2 -32.64 23.79 -9.53
C PRO A 2 -31.20 24.30 -9.62
N LYS A 3 -30.27 23.61 -8.96
CA LYS A 3 -28.85 23.88 -9.07
C LYS A 3 -28.39 23.56 -10.48
N LYS A 4 -27.83 24.55 -11.17
CA LYS A 4 -27.17 24.43 -12.47
C LYS A 4 -26.07 23.36 -12.37
N GLU A 5 -26.24 22.27 -13.13
CA GLU A 5 -25.19 21.31 -13.43
C GLU A 5 -24.16 22.00 -14.32
N ILE A 6 -22.93 22.11 -13.84
CA ILE A 6 -21.80 22.64 -14.60
C ILE A 6 -21.21 21.47 -15.41
N PHE A 7 -21.23 21.65 -16.68
CA PHE A 7 -20.72 20.91 -17.82
C PHE A 7 -19.56 19.94 -17.57
N PHE A 8 -19.83 18.62 -17.61
CA PHE A 8 -18.95 17.60 -18.20
C PHE A 8 -19.77 16.37 -18.63
N PRO A 9 -19.69 15.91 -19.89
CA PRO A 9 -20.51 14.83 -20.42
C PRO A 9 -19.97 13.40 -20.18
N ILE A 10 -18.95 13.25 -19.33
CA ILE A 10 -18.56 11.95 -18.80
C ILE A 10 -19.55 11.64 -17.68
N LYS A 11 -20.16 10.44 -17.66
CA LYS A 11 -21.05 10.00 -16.58
C LYS A 11 -20.42 10.41 -15.26
N HIS A 12 -21.00 11.39 -14.60
CA HIS A 12 -20.46 12.09 -13.41
C HIS A 12 -19.90 11.13 -12.35
N ASP A 13 -20.53 9.98 -12.19
CA ASP A 13 -20.13 8.92 -11.26
C ASP A 13 -18.75 8.31 -11.58
N LEU A 14 -18.42 8.17 -12.87
CA LEU A 14 -17.16 7.53 -13.28
C LEU A 14 -15.98 8.49 -13.18
N PHE A 15 -16.17 9.75 -13.49
CA PHE A 15 -15.16 10.80 -13.32
C PHE A 15 -14.76 10.94 -11.84
N LEU A 16 -15.75 11.04 -10.96
CA LEU A 16 -15.50 11.11 -9.51
C LEU A 16 -14.75 9.87 -9.00
N ALA A 17 -15.12 8.68 -9.48
CA ALA A 17 -14.45 7.46 -9.12
C ALA A 17 -12.96 7.47 -9.51
N TRP A 18 -12.64 7.86 -10.74
CA TRP A 18 -11.26 8.00 -11.19
C TRP A 18 -10.49 9.07 -10.42
N PHE A 19 -11.13 10.18 -10.10
CA PHE A 19 -10.52 11.22 -9.28
C PHE A 19 -10.16 10.73 -7.88
N VAL A 20 -11.06 9.98 -7.23
CA VAL A 20 -10.80 9.39 -5.90
C VAL A 20 -9.69 8.35 -5.97
N VAL A 21 -9.61 7.54 -7.03
CA VAL A 21 -8.46 6.65 -7.27
C VAL A 21 -7.17 7.46 -7.44
N GLY A 22 -7.22 8.58 -8.15
CA GLY A 22 -6.11 9.53 -8.27
C GLY A 22 -5.61 10.04 -6.91
N CYS A 23 -6.50 10.36 -5.97
CA CYS A 23 -6.13 10.72 -4.60
C CYS A 23 -5.38 9.58 -3.89
N GLY A 24 -5.81 8.33 -4.11
CA GLY A 24 -5.09 7.15 -3.61
C GLY A 24 -3.70 7.00 -4.21
N ILE A 25 -3.57 7.18 -5.53
CA ILE A 25 -2.28 7.15 -6.24
C ILE A 25 -1.30 8.17 -5.65
N VAL A 26 -1.77 9.39 -5.34
CA VAL A 26 -0.96 10.42 -4.68
C VAL A 26 -0.49 9.97 -3.29
N GLY A 27 -1.35 9.32 -2.52
CA GLY A 27 -0.97 8.72 -1.24
C GLY A 27 0.12 7.65 -1.40
N ALA A 28 0.03 6.81 -2.44
CA ALA A 28 1.05 5.80 -2.74
C ALA A 28 2.37 6.43 -3.24
N ILE A 29 2.32 7.52 -3.99
CA ILE A 29 3.49 8.32 -4.38
C ILE A 29 4.26 8.78 -3.14
N ASN A 30 3.56 9.33 -2.14
CA ASN A 30 4.18 9.79 -0.90
C ASN A 30 4.82 8.64 -0.10
N LEU A 31 4.25 7.44 -0.13
CA LEU A 31 4.89 6.25 0.45
C LEU A 31 6.17 5.88 -0.31
N ALA A 32 6.10 5.77 -1.62
CA ALA A 32 7.12 5.14 -2.46
C ALA A 32 8.27 6.05 -2.88
N LYS A 33 8.15 7.39 -2.76
CA LYS A 33 9.24 8.33 -3.14
C LYS A 33 10.54 8.10 -2.40
N LEU A 34 10.50 7.42 -1.26
CA LEU A 34 11.69 7.04 -0.52
C LEU A 34 12.54 6.00 -1.29
N ALA A 35 11.91 5.04 -1.95
CA ALA A 35 12.62 3.96 -2.64
C ALA A 35 13.68 4.46 -3.65
N PRO A 36 13.34 5.35 -4.61
CA PRO A 36 14.34 5.91 -5.52
C PRO A 36 15.30 6.90 -4.84
N SER A 37 14.95 7.44 -3.68
CA SER A 37 15.80 8.38 -2.94
C SER A 37 16.73 7.69 -1.94
N MET A 38 16.60 6.38 -1.72
CA MET A 38 17.26 5.71 -0.58
C MET A 38 18.78 5.85 -0.60
N GLY A 39 19.44 5.55 -1.72
CA GLY A 39 20.89 5.72 -1.85
C GLY A 39 21.32 7.17 -1.60
N ARG A 40 20.61 8.13 -2.22
CA ARG A 40 20.87 9.56 -2.06
C ARG A 40 20.70 10.06 -0.62
N LEU A 41 19.73 9.53 0.13
CA LEU A 41 19.53 9.86 1.54
C LEU A 41 20.62 9.24 2.43
N ILE A 42 21.06 8.01 2.12
CA ILE A 42 22.19 7.38 2.81
C ILE A 42 23.43 8.25 2.64
N ASP A 43 23.74 8.67 1.41
CA ASP A 43 24.91 9.50 1.12
C ASP A 43 24.78 10.92 1.70
N TYR A 44 23.61 11.53 1.61
CA TYR A 44 23.39 12.90 2.10
C TYR A 44 23.48 13.01 3.63
N PHE A 45 22.87 12.04 4.34
CA PHE A 45 22.83 12.07 5.82
C PHE A 45 23.94 11.20 6.46
N GLN A 46 24.76 10.49 5.67
CA GLN A 46 25.80 9.56 6.15
C GLN A 46 25.25 8.54 7.15
N ILE A 47 24.13 7.90 6.82
CA ILE A 47 23.38 6.95 7.66
C ILE A 47 23.55 5.51 7.20
N ALA A 48 23.37 4.56 8.14
CA ALA A 48 23.35 3.14 7.85
C ALA A 48 22.07 2.73 7.07
N LEU A 49 22.11 1.58 6.41
CA LEU A 49 20.97 1.01 5.68
C LEU A 49 19.78 0.73 6.63
N SER A 50 20.04 0.30 7.85
CA SER A 50 19.05 0.12 8.92
C SER A 50 18.32 1.43 9.27
N THR A 51 19.04 2.57 9.30
CA THR A 51 18.42 3.88 9.52
C THR A 51 17.55 4.29 8.35
N SER A 52 17.96 4.02 7.10
CA SER A 52 17.12 4.28 5.93
C SER A 52 15.85 3.41 5.95
N GLY A 53 15.97 2.16 6.38
CA GLY A 53 14.84 1.27 6.64
C GLY A 53 13.90 1.78 7.72
N LEU A 54 14.44 2.40 8.78
CA LEU A 54 13.65 3.07 9.83
C LEU A 54 12.88 4.26 9.25
N ILE A 55 13.51 5.11 8.43
CA ILE A 55 12.85 6.24 7.76
C ILE A 55 11.69 5.75 6.87
N ALA A 56 11.90 4.62 6.18
CA ALA A 56 10.82 3.98 5.41
C ALA A 56 9.68 3.48 6.30
N GLY A 57 10.02 2.81 7.41
CA GLY A 57 9.06 2.21 8.34
C GLY A 57 8.26 3.24 9.14
N ILE A 58 8.88 4.37 9.54
CA ILE A 58 8.26 5.39 10.41
C ILE A 58 7.00 5.99 9.78
N PHE A 59 6.87 5.96 8.46
CA PHE A 59 5.65 6.29 7.75
C PHE A 59 4.43 5.53 8.28
N SER A 60 4.60 4.29 8.72
CA SER A 60 3.51 3.45 9.20
C SER A 60 3.23 3.56 10.70
N VAL A 61 4.06 4.25 11.47
CA VAL A 61 3.92 4.33 12.95
C VAL A 61 2.58 4.92 13.37
N LEU A 62 2.15 6.04 12.76
CA LEU A 62 0.82 6.59 13.06
C LEU A 62 -0.31 5.69 12.54
N ILE A 63 -0.09 4.93 11.47
CA ILE A 63 -1.09 3.96 11.00
C ILE A 63 -1.25 2.83 12.03
N ILE A 64 -0.14 2.32 12.59
CA ILE A 64 -0.13 1.28 13.63
C ILE A 64 -0.85 1.76 14.90
N THR A 65 -0.66 3.01 15.28
CA THR A 65 -1.20 3.53 16.54
C THR A 65 -2.60 4.11 16.41
N THR A 66 -2.96 4.62 15.23
CA THR A 66 -4.20 5.41 15.03
C THR A 66 -5.14 4.85 13.96
N GLY A 67 -4.88 3.66 13.40
CA GLY A 67 -5.72 3.12 12.31
C GLY A 67 -7.21 3.03 12.66
N LEU A 68 -7.51 2.56 13.88
CA LEU A 68 -8.87 2.54 14.42
C LEU A 68 -9.46 3.95 14.56
N ILE A 69 -8.66 4.90 15.02
CA ILE A 69 -9.04 6.32 15.18
C ILE A 69 -9.33 6.93 13.82
N GLY A 70 -8.50 6.66 12.80
CA GLY A 70 -8.75 7.07 11.42
C GLY A 70 -10.10 6.56 10.91
N GLY A 71 -10.43 5.29 11.18
CA GLY A 71 -11.74 4.73 10.87
C GLY A 71 -12.90 5.45 11.57
N ILE A 72 -12.71 5.85 12.83
CA ILE A 72 -13.69 6.65 13.59
C ILE A 72 -13.86 8.04 12.97
N ILE A 73 -12.76 8.70 12.56
CA ILE A 73 -12.79 10.00 11.90
C ILE A 73 -13.65 9.93 10.64
N VAL A 74 -13.39 8.97 9.75
CA VAL A 74 -14.16 8.77 8.52
C VAL A 74 -15.64 8.47 8.83
N SER A 75 -15.90 7.60 9.81
CA SER A 75 -17.26 7.20 10.22
C SER A 75 -18.06 8.35 10.81
N LYS A 76 -17.43 9.23 11.58
CA LYS A 76 -18.08 10.31 12.32
C LYS A 76 -18.21 11.60 11.51
N TYR A 77 -17.14 11.99 10.85
CA TYR A 77 -17.04 13.30 10.19
C TYR A 77 -17.23 13.23 8.67
N GLY A 78 -17.33 12.02 8.11
CA GLY A 78 -17.53 11.80 6.70
C GLY A 78 -16.24 11.57 5.89
N PRO A 79 -16.36 10.86 4.77
CA PRO A 79 -15.19 10.50 3.95
C PRO A 79 -14.60 11.68 3.18
N ARG A 80 -15.40 12.70 2.83
CA ARG A 80 -14.89 13.91 2.14
C ARG A 80 -13.92 14.66 3.03
N LEU A 81 -14.34 15.01 4.24
CA LEU A 81 -13.47 15.76 5.17
C LEU A 81 -12.22 14.95 5.49
N ALA A 82 -12.34 13.64 5.72
CA ALA A 82 -11.19 12.80 6.00
C ALA A 82 -10.22 12.70 4.81
N MET A 83 -10.71 12.65 3.56
CA MET A 83 -9.89 12.70 2.35
C MET A 83 -9.11 14.02 2.25
N LEU A 84 -9.78 15.15 2.43
CA LEU A 84 -9.16 16.48 2.39
C LEU A 84 -8.09 16.65 3.48
N LEU A 85 -8.40 16.25 4.73
CA LEU A 85 -7.43 16.24 5.82
C LEU A 85 -6.24 15.33 5.51
N GLY A 86 -6.50 14.15 4.93
CA GLY A 86 -5.46 13.21 4.55
C GLY A 86 -4.48 13.80 3.53
N LEU A 87 -4.99 14.39 2.46
CA LEU A 87 -4.17 15.06 1.43
C LEU A 87 -3.42 16.25 1.99
N PHE A 88 -4.08 17.10 2.80
CA PHE A 88 -3.47 18.27 3.43
C PHE A 88 -2.33 17.88 4.38
N ILE A 89 -2.55 16.91 5.28
CA ILE A 89 -1.54 16.45 6.23
C ILE A 89 -0.36 15.77 5.49
N SER A 90 -0.64 15.03 4.41
CA SER A 90 0.43 14.44 3.57
C SER A 90 1.28 15.53 2.90
N ALA A 91 0.66 16.56 2.33
CA ALA A 91 1.40 17.67 1.72
C ALA A 91 2.22 18.42 2.77
N LEU A 92 1.63 18.72 3.93
CA LEU A 92 2.32 19.37 5.03
C LEU A 92 3.51 18.52 5.53
N GLY A 93 3.31 17.22 5.71
CA GLY A 93 4.37 16.29 6.13
C GLY A 93 5.54 16.25 5.16
N GLY A 94 5.26 16.19 3.85
CA GLY A 94 6.30 16.20 2.83
C GLY A 94 7.07 17.52 2.72
N MET A 95 6.48 18.66 3.14
CA MET A 95 7.10 19.97 3.09
C MET A 95 8.20 20.14 4.17
N PHE A 96 8.09 19.52 5.34
CA PHE A 96 9.04 19.68 6.43
C PHE A 96 10.51 19.38 6.04
N PRO A 97 10.84 18.22 5.45
CA PRO A 97 12.22 17.92 5.08
C PRO A 97 12.73 18.77 3.91
N VAL A 98 11.83 19.35 3.12
CA VAL A 98 12.20 20.28 2.04
C VAL A 98 12.66 21.63 2.61
N LEU A 99 11.91 22.17 3.58
CA LEU A 99 12.22 23.46 4.20
C LEU A 99 13.42 23.37 5.15
N ILE A 100 13.55 22.28 5.88
CA ILE A 100 14.59 22.06 6.87
C ILE A 100 15.17 20.65 6.67
N PRO A 101 16.18 20.48 5.79
CA PRO A 101 16.70 19.18 5.40
C PRO A 101 17.60 18.57 6.48
N ASN A 102 16.98 17.98 7.51
CA ASN A 102 17.65 17.20 8.52
C ASN A 102 16.87 15.91 8.83
N LEU A 103 17.53 14.96 9.50
CA LEU A 103 16.96 13.63 9.76
C LEU A 103 15.68 13.70 10.61
N ASN A 104 15.63 14.58 11.61
CA ASN A 104 14.46 14.68 12.50
C ASN A 104 13.23 15.21 11.77
N THR A 105 13.39 16.23 10.94
CA THR A 105 12.29 16.78 10.12
C THR A 105 11.84 15.80 9.06
N LEU A 106 12.77 15.00 8.48
CA LEU A 106 12.43 13.92 7.55
C LEU A 106 11.58 12.87 8.25
N MET A 107 12.00 12.37 9.41
CA MET A 107 11.25 11.37 10.19
C MET A 107 9.88 11.90 10.62
N PHE A 108 9.82 13.15 11.11
CA PHE A 108 8.57 13.77 11.50
C PHE A 108 7.62 13.92 10.30
N GLY A 109 8.14 14.42 9.18
CA GLY A 109 7.38 14.54 7.94
C GLY A 109 6.84 13.21 7.44
N ARG A 110 7.66 12.15 7.43
CA ARG A 110 7.25 10.79 7.08
C ARG A 110 6.12 10.28 7.96
N THR A 111 6.17 10.58 9.27
CA THR A 111 5.12 10.19 10.23
C THR A 111 3.78 10.85 9.90
N LEU A 112 3.80 12.15 9.56
CA LEU A 112 2.60 12.89 9.13
C LEU A 112 2.06 12.39 7.79
N GLU A 113 2.93 12.15 6.81
CA GLU A 113 2.54 11.57 5.52
C GLU A 113 1.82 10.22 5.70
N GLY A 114 2.29 9.39 6.62
CA GLY A 114 1.66 8.11 6.94
C GLY A 114 0.26 8.27 7.52
N PHE A 115 0.04 9.24 8.39
CA PHE A 115 -1.30 9.54 8.91
C PHE A 115 -2.23 10.09 7.83
N GLY A 116 -1.72 10.97 6.96
CA GLY A 116 -2.47 11.45 5.81
C GLY A 116 -2.85 10.32 4.86
N PHE A 117 -1.92 9.42 4.55
CA PHE A 117 -2.17 8.20 3.77
C PHE A 117 -3.26 7.31 4.38
N LEU A 118 -3.25 7.12 5.71
CA LEU A 118 -4.30 6.38 6.42
C LEU A 118 -5.68 6.96 6.12
N LEU A 119 -5.84 8.28 6.28
CA LEU A 119 -7.13 8.95 6.04
C LEU A 119 -7.59 8.83 4.58
N ILE A 120 -6.67 8.99 3.62
CA ILE A 120 -6.95 8.79 2.19
C ILE A 120 -7.42 7.35 1.94
N ASN A 121 -6.68 6.37 2.45
CA ASN A 121 -6.94 4.95 2.23
C ASN A 121 -8.29 4.49 2.84
N LEU A 122 -8.69 5.06 3.97
CA LEU A 122 -9.98 4.74 4.60
C LEU A 122 -11.15 5.48 3.97
N SER A 123 -10.94 6.69 3.45
CA SER A 123 -11.99 7.52 2.86
C SER A 123 -12.40 7.06 1.47
N ALA A 124 -11.42 6.67 0.64
CA ALA A 124 -11.64 6.38 -0.76
C ALA A 124 -12.66 5.25 -1.00
N PRO A 125 -12.58 4.06 -0.35
CA PRO A 125 -13.58 3.01 -0.55
C PRO A 125 -14.99 3.46 -0.18
N VAL A 126 -15.14 4.34 0.81
CA VAL A 126 -16.43 4.90 1.23
C VAL A 126 -16.97 5.84 0.17
N LEU A 127 -16.15 6.80 -0.31
CA LEU A 127 -16.53 7.71 -1.40
C LEU A 127 -16.94 6.94 -2.65
N LEU A 128 -16.13 5.94 -3.05
CA LEU A 128 -16.41 5.07 -4.19
C LEU A 128 -17.75 4.34 -4.01
N SER A 129 -18.03 3.81 -2.82
CA SER A 129 -19.28 3.09 -2.56
C SER A 129 -20.52 4.00 -2.55
N LEU A 130 -20.36 5.26 -2.12
CA LEU A 130 -21.44 6.25 -2.07
C LEU A 130 -21.82 6.78 -3.46
N HIS A 131 -20.83 6.95 -4.32
CA HIS A 131 -21.01 7.65 -5.61
C HIS A 131 -20.94 6.72 -6.83
N THR A 132 -20.85 5.41 -6.65
CA THR A 132 -20.86 4.44 -7.75
C THR A 132 -22.12 3.60 -7.73
N ASN A 133 -22.76 3.46 -8.90
CA ASN A 133 -23.92 2.59 -9.09
C ASN A 133 -23.59 1.13 -8.71
N LYS A 134 -24.56 0.38 -8.17
CA LYS A 134 -24.37 -1.01 -7.74
C LYS A 134 -23.75 -1.91 -8.83
N SER A 135 -24.14 -1.71 -10.11
CA SER A 135 -23.61 -2.46 -11.27
C SER A 135 -22.12 -2.21 -11.56
N ASN A 136 -21.60 -1.03 -11.24
CA ASN A 136 -20.21 -0.63 -11.51
C ASN A 136 -19.30 -0.72 -10.27
N ARG A 137 -19.89 -0.92 -9.09
CA ARG A 137 -19.15 -0.91 -7.81
C ARG A 137 -18.01 -1.93 -7.79
N GLY A 138 -18.23 -3.14 -8.29
CA GLY A 138 -17.18 -4.17 -8.35
C GLY A 138 -15.99 -3.77 -9.23
N LYS A 139 -16.27 -3.15 -10.40
CA LYS A 139 -15.22 -2.66 -11.30
C LYS A 139 -14.39 -1.55 -10.66
N VAL A 140 -15.06 -0.58 -10.05
CA VAL A 140 -14.42 0.59 -9.42
C VAL A 140 -13.59 0.17 -8.20
N MET A 141 -14.08 -0.78 -7.38
CA MET A 141 -13.33 -1.34 -6.25
C MET A 141 -12.14 -2.18 -6.71
N GLY A 142 -12.23 -2.88 -7.85
CA GLY A 142 -11.11 -3.59 -8.45
C GLY A 142 -9.99 -2.63 -8.89
N VAL A 143 -10.37 -1.50 -9.51
CA VAL A 143 -9.42 -0.43 -9.89
C VAL A 143 -8.82 0.22 -8.63
N TRP A 144 -9.65 0.47 -7.59
CA TRP A 144 -9.13 0.97 -6.32
C TRP A 144 -8.05 0.04 -5.74
N GLY A 145 -8.24 -1.28 -5.78
CA GLY A 145 -7.26 -2.24 -5.26
C GLY A 145 -5.87 -2.11 -5.88
N SER A 146 -5.74 -1.48 -7.06
CA SER A 146 -4.48 -1.32 -7.79
C SER A 146 -3.83 0.07 -7.65
N PHE A 147 -4.41 0.99 -6.85
CA PHE A 147 -3.88 2.35 -6.69
C PHE A 147 -2.43 2.36 -6.16
N MET A 148 -2.13 1.46 -5.23
CA MET A 148 -0.83 1.44 -4.56
C MET A 148 0.31 1.06 -5.52
N PRO A 149 0.30 -0.09 -6.23
CA PRO A 149 1.38 -0.39 -7.17
C PRO A 149 1.45 0.59 -8.34
N ALA A 150 0.33 1.22 -8.75
CA ALA A 150 0.34 2.25 -9.77
C ALA A 150 1.08 3.51 -9.31
N GLY A 151 0.79 4.01 -8.11
CA GLY A 151 1.46 5.18 -7.55
C GLY A 151 2.94 4.94 -7.25
N ASN A 152 3.26 3.73 -6.76
CA ASN A 152 4.64 3.31 -6.53
C ASN A 152 5.44 3.31 -7.84
N ALA A 153 4.91 2.69 -8.90
CA ALA A 153 5.56 2.66 -10.20
C ALA A 153 5.75 4.07 -10.76
N LEU A 154 4.73 4.92 -10.65
CA LEU A 154 4.74 6.27 -11.22
C LEU A 154 5.88 7.12 -10.65
N ILE A 155 6.03 7.18 -9.33
CA ILE A 155 7.07 8.02 -8.70
C ILE A 155 8.48 7.45 -8.99
N ILE A 156 8.64 6.12 -9.03
CA ILE A 156 9.91 5.49 -9.36
C ILE A 156 10.31 5.76 -10.82
N LEU A 157 9.35 5.79 -11.75
CA LEU A 157 9.59 6.15 -13.16
C LEU A 157 9.89 7.63 -13.35
N ILE A 158 9.31 8.50 -12.52
CA ILE A 158 9.54 9.94 -12.60
C ILE A 158 10.89 10.33 -11.97
N ALA A 159 11.35 9.61 -10.97
CA ALA A 159 12.56 9.95 -10.21
C ALA A 159 13.80 10.20 -11.08
N PRO A 160 14.16 9.34 -12.08
CA PRO A 160 15.33 9.59 -12.93
C PRO A 160 15.27 10.93 -13.67
N PHE A 161 14.08 11.35 -14.10
CA PHE A 161 13.92 12.64 -14.80
C PHE A 161 14.05 13.82 -13.85
N VAL A 162 13.56 13.71 -12.62
CA VAL A 162 13.71 14.73 -11.59
C VAL A 162 15.18 14.87 -11.19
N TYR A 163 15.90 13.77 -11.06
CA TYR A 163 17.30 13.72 -10.68
C TYR A 163 18.26 14.27 -11.76
N LEU A 164 17.80 14.50 -12.99
CA LEU A 164 18.56 15.27 -13.99
C LEU A 164 18.71 16.75 -13.61
N PHE A 165 17.81 17.29 -12.78
CA PHE A 165 17.78 18.70 -12.43
C PHE A 165 18.26 19.00 -11.02
N SER A 166 18.06 18.09 -10.07
CA SER A 166 18.43 18.26 -8.66
C SER A 166 18.41 16.93 -7.93
N ASP A 167 18.62 16.93 -6.61
CA ASP A 167 18.69 15.75 -5.77
C ASP A 167 17.32 15.38 -5.15
N TRP A 168 17.31 14.53 -4.11
CA TRP A 168 16.13 14.01 -3.46
C TRP A 168 15.12 15.08 -3.01
N GLN A 169 15.59 16.28 -2.63
CA GLN A 169 14.72 17.40 -2.23
C GLN A 169 13.71 17.76 -3.32
N LEU A 170 14.15 17.83 -4.59
CA LEU A 170 13.26 18.16 -5.70
C LEU A 170 12.17 17.09 -5.90
N LEU A 171 12.49 15.82 -5.71
CA LEU A 171 11.49 14.74 -5.78
C LEU A 171 10.44 14.89 -4.66
N TRP A 172 10.85 15.31 -3.46
CA TRP A 172 9.95 15.64 -2.36
C TRP A 172 9.06 16.83 -2.71
N GLU A 173 9.64 17.92 -3.20
CA GLU A 173 8.89 19.13 -3.62
C GLU A 173 7.83 18.80 -4.67
N VAL A 174 8.19 18.07 -5.72
CA VAL A 174 7.27 17.63 -6.77
C VAL A 174 6.11 16.84 -6.17
N SER A 175 6.39 15.90 -5.26
CA SER A 175 5.36 15.12 -4.58
C SER A 175 4.44 15.97 -3.71
N VAL A 176 4.99 16.98 -3.02
CA VAL A 176 4.23 17.93 -2.19
C VAL A 176 3.31 18.79 -3.04
N TYR A 177 3.82 19.40 -4.11
CA TYR A 177 3.01 20.24 -4.99
C TYR A 177 1.90 19.43 -5.67
N PHE A 178 2.20 18.18 -6.07
CA PHE A 178 1.18 17.31 -6.64
C PHE A 178 0.11 16.94 -5.61
N THR A 179 0.49 16.64 -4.37
CA THR A 179 -0.44 16.33 -3.28
C THR A 179 -1.30 17.54 -2.91
N ALA A 180 -0.70 18.75 -2.82
CA ALA A 180 -1.42 19.99 -2.54
C ALA A 180 -2.39 20.35 -3.67
N GLY A 181 -1.97 20.20 -4.92
CA GLY A 181 -2.82 20.39 -6.09
C GLY A 181 -4.03 19.43 -6.09
N MET A 182 -3.81 18.14 -5.76
CA MET A 182 -4.90 17.17 -5.61
C MET A 182 -5.81 17.51 -4.42
N CYS A 183 -5.28 18.03 -3.32
CA CYS A 183 -6.09 18.51 -2.19
C CYS A 183 -7.00 19.69 -2.62
N PHE A 184 -6.43 20.64 -3.34
CA PHE A 184 -7.19 21.78 -3.88
C PHE A 184 -8.31 21.33 -4.83
N LEU A 185 -8.01 20.46 -5.78
CA LEU A 185 -9.00 19.90 -6.70
C LEU A 185 -10.05 19.09 -5.95
N ALA A 186 -9.66 18.28 -4.95
CA ALA A 186 -10.57 17.46 -4.15
C ALA A 186 -11.61 18.30 -3.40
N TYR A 187 -11.24 19.50 -2.96
CA TYR A 187 -12.18 20.43 -2.32
C TYR A 187 -13.34 20.81 -3.23
N PHE A 188 -13.12 20.96 -4.53
CA PHE A 188 -14.15 21.34 -5.49
C PHE A 188 -14.88 20.13 -6.14
N ILE A 189 -14.15 19.02 -6.34
CA ILE A 189 -14.66 17.87 -7.10
C ILE A 189 -15.45 16.91 -6.22
N ILE A 190 -14.97 16.64 -4.98
CA ILE A 190 -15.65 15.68 -4.10
C ILE A 190 -16.90 16.32 -3.52
N PRO A 191 -18.11 15.73 -3.75
CA PRO A 191 -19.35 16.25 -3.21
C PRO A 191 -19.38 16.29 -1.68
N LEU A 192 -20.25 17.13 -1.12
CA LEU A 192 -20.49 17.18 0.32
C LEU A 192 -20.98 15.81 0.84
N ASP A 193 -20.53 15.46 2.03
CA ASP A 193 -20.95 14.22 2.66
C ASP A 193 -22.46 14.17 2.88
N PRO A 194 -23.12 13.02 2.64
CA PRO A 194 -24.55 12.85 2.85
C PRO A 194 -24.98 13.13 4.31
N GLU A 195 -26.25 13.51 4.51
CA GLU A 195 -26.84 13.80 5.84
C GLU A 195 -26.60 12.71 6.87
N GLN A 196 -26.52 11.46 6.45
CA GLN A 196 -26.22 10.35 7.36
C GLN A 196 -24.93 10.53 8.18
N PHE A 197 -23.93 11.29 7.68
CA PHE A 197 -22.70 11.58 8.43
C PHE A 197 -22.84 12.77 9.40
N LYS A 198 -23.93 13.54 9.28
CA LYS A 198 -24.24 14.63 10.20
C LYS A 198 -25.02 14.18 11.43
N THR A 199 -25.62 12.98 11.39
CA THR A 199 -26.35 12.41 12.53
C THR A 199 -25.44 11.57 13.44
N PRO A 200 -25.71 11.45 14.74
CA PRO A 200 -24.98 10.54 15.62
C PRO A 200 -25.05 9.08 15.13
N LEU A 201 -24.05 8.27 15.49
CA LEU A 201 -24.11 6.82 15.26
C LEU A 201 -25.24 6.22 16.10
N THR A 202 -25.98 5.28 15.52
CA THR A 202 -27.08 4.58 16.20
C THR A 202 -26.59 3.72 17.37
N GLU A 203 -25.42 3.09 17.21
CA GLU A 203 -24.74 2.37 18.30
C GLU A 203 -23.74 3.27 19.03
N LYS A 204 -23.55 3.04 20.35
CA LYS A 204 -22.47 3.70 21.11
C LYS A 204 -21.11 3.36 20.49
N LEU A 205 -20.33 4.37 20.22
CA LEU A 205 -19.00 4.21 19.58
C LEU A 205 -18.08 3.23 20.32
N SER A 206 -18.10 3.28 21.67
CA SER A 206 -17.31 2.34 22.50
C SER A 206 -17.69 0.88 22.26
N LEU A 207 -18.98 0.60 22.04
CA LEU A 207 -19.46 -0.75 21.76
C LEU A 207 -19.02 -1.21 20.36
N VAL A 208 -19.10 -0.33 19.36
CA VAL A 208 -18.61 -0.61 18.00
C VAL A 208 -17.12 -0.93 18.02
N VAL A 209 -16.32 -0.11 18.69
CA VAL A 209 -14.88 -0.30 18.84
C VAL A 209 -14.57 -1.64 19.53
N MET A 210 -15.26 -1.93 20.64
CA MET A 210 -15.06 -3.19 21.37
C MET A 210 -15.42 -4.42 20.52
N LYS A 211 -16.53 -4.37 19.76
CA LYS A 211 -16.92 -5.43 18.82
C LYS A 211 -15.85 -5.61 17.71
N THR A 212 -15.31 -4.51 17.20
CA THR A 212 -14.29 -4.52 16.14
C THR A 212 -12.99 -5.15 16.63
N ILE A 213 -12.47 -4.73 17.77
CA ILE A 213 -11.20 -5.24 18.35
C ILE A 213 -11.29 -6.74 18.67
N LYS A 214 -12.46 -7.21 19.13
CA LYS A 214 -12.70 -8.63 19.44
C LYS A 214 -12.97 -9.49 18.19
N LYS A 215 -13.08 -8.89 17.01
CA LYS A 215 -13.45 -9.60 15.79
C LYS A 215 -12.24 -10.37 15.21
N ARG A 216 -12.11 -11.63 15.62
CA ARG A 216 -10.98 -12.51 15.27
C ARG A 216 -10.69 -12.59 13.78
N SER A 217 -11.74 -12.56 12.93
CA SER A 217 -11.60 -12.58 11.47
C SER A 217 -10.85 -11.35 10.93
N ILE A 218 -11.08 -10.16 11.50
CA ILE A 218 -10.37 -8.92 11.10
C ILE A 218 -8.90 -8.99 11.51
N ILE A 219 -8.62 -9.53 12.69
CA ILE A 219 -7.24 -9.69 13.19
C ILE A 219 -6.44 -10.62 12.27
N ILE A 220 -6.98 -11.80 11.95
CA ILE A 220 -6.27 -12.78 11.11
C ILE A 220 -6.09 -12.26 9.68
N VAL A 221 -7.10 -11.61 9.10
CA VAL A 221 -7.00 -10.99 7.78
C VAL A 221 -5.96 -9.87 7.80
N GLY A 222 -5.97 -9.01 8.82
CA GLY A 222 -4.96 -7.95 8.99
C GLY A 222 -3.55 -8.51 9.12
N ALA A 223 -3.36 -9.59 9.89
CA ALA A 223 -2.08 -10.26 10.05
C ALA A 223 -1.59 -10.91 8.73
N THR A 224 -2.49 -11.54 7.98
CA THR A 224 -2.16 -12.06 6.63
C THR A 224 -1.73 -10.94 5.69
N PHE A 225 -2.43 -9.80 5.75
CA PHE A 225 -2.06 -8.63 4.96
C PHE A 225 -0.74 -7.99 5.44
N ALA A 226 -0.42 -8.07 6.73
CA ALA A 226 0.88 -7.65 7.28
C ALA A 226 2.02 -8.51 6.70
N CYS A 227 1.86 -9.83 6.61
CA CYS A 227 2.85 -10.72 5.97
C CYS A 227 3.10 -10.32 4.51
N HIS A 228 2.03 -10.07 3.74
CA HIS A 228 2.17 -9.57 2.37
C HIS A 228 2.90 -8.23 2.30
N SER A 229 2.50 -7.27 3.13
CA SER A 229 3.08 -5.92 3.14
C SER A 229 4.56 -5.94 3.53
N LEU A 230 4.96 -6.80 4.46
CA LEU A 230 6.35 -6.97 4.86
C LEU A 230 7.22 -7.37 3.66
N ILE A 231 6.82 -8.39 2.91
CA ILE A 231 7.61 -8.87 1.77
C ILE A 231 7.54 -7.88 0.59
N PHE A 232 6.33 -7.48 0.19
CA PHE A 232 6.14 -6.68 -1.02
C PHE A 232 6.75 -5.28 -0.89
N LEU A 233 6.45 -4.57 0.20
CA LEU A 233 6.96 -3.22 0.42
C LEU A 233 8.44 -3.22 0.84
N GLY A 234 8.89 -4.24 1.58
CA GLY A 234 10.32 -4.43 1.83
C GLY A 234 11.11 -4.54 0.52
N ASN A 235 10.69 -5.42 -0.39
CA ASN A 235 11.31 -5.51 -1.71
C ASN A 235 11.23 -4.17 -2.45
N MET A 236 10.04 -3.59 -2.60
CA MET A 236 9.84 -2.34 -3.34
C MET A 236 10.73 -1.19 -2.84
N GLN A 237 10.92 -1.07 -1.54
CA GLN A 237 11.73 -0.01 -0.94
C GLN A 237 13.23 -0.19 -1.21
N PHE A 238 13.72 -1.43 -1.20
CA PHE A 238 15.15 -1.70 -1.26
C PHE A 238 15.64 -2.15 -2.66
N LEU A 239 14.77 -2.54 -3.59
CA LEU A 239 15.18 -3.00 -4.92
C LEU A 239 16.01 -1.96 -5.69
N PRO A 240 15.71 -0.64 -5.72
CA PRO A 240 16.56 0.32 -6.40
C PRO A 240 17.99 0.33 -5.86
N TYR A 241 18.13 0.35 -4.53
CA TYR A 241 19.41 0.28 -3.85
C TYR A 241 20.14 -1.04 -4.14
N TYR A 242 19.44 -2.17 -4.00
CA TYR A 242 20.01 -3.49 -4.28
C TYR A 242 20.53 -3.62 -5.72
N PHE A 243 19.75 -3.19 -6.70
CA PHE A 243 20.18 -3.27 -8.09
C PHE A 243 21.38 -2.36 -8.39
N ASN A 244 21.41 -1.16 -7.84
CA ASN A 244 22.49 -0.21 -8.08
C ASN A 244 23.75 -0.57 -7.29
N GLU A 245 23.69 -0.58 -5.97
CA GLU A 245 24.85 -0.69 -5.10
C GLU A 245 25.37 -2.13 -4.94
N ILE A 246 24.50 -3.13 -5.02
CA ILE A 246 24.87 -4.52 -4.76
C ILE A 246 25.05 -5.32 -6.05
N ALA A 247 24.10 -5.19 -6.99
CA ALA A 247 24.16 -5.91 -8.26
C ALA A 247 24.94 -5.17 -9.35
N GLY A 248 25.34 -3.89 -9.12
CA GLY A 248 26.19 -3.11 -10.02
C GLY A 248 25.48 -2.65 -11.30
N TYR A 249 24.17 -2.61 -11.32
CA TYR A 249 23.43 -2.07 -12.46
C TYR A 249 23.40 -0.54 -12.43
N SER A 250 23.18 0.08 -13.60
CA SER A 250 23.02 1.52 -13.67
C SER A 250 21.79 1.99 -12.85
N GLU A 251 21.85 3.22 -12.35
CA GLU A 251 20.76 3.84 -11.60
C GLU A 251 19.43 3.80 -12.38
N ASN A 252 19.46 4.15 -13.68
CA ASN A 252 18.29 4.12 -14.55
C ASN A 252 17.69 2.70 -14.69
N PHE A 253 18.54 1.67 -14.82
CA PHE A 253 18.06 0.29 -14.86
C PHE A 253 17.41 -0.11 -13.53
N SER A 254 18.00 0.29 -12.41
CA SER A 254 17.51 -0.02 -11.07
C SER A 254 16.12 0.56 -10.83
N TYR A 255 15.88 1.79 -11.25
CA TYR A 255 14.55 2.41 -11.21
C TYR A 255 13.56 1.73 -12.16
N LEU A 256 13.97 1.47 -13.41
CA LEU A 256 13.11 0.79 -14.38
C LEU A 256 12.71 -0.61 -13.89
N ALA A 257 13.66 -1.40 -13.42
CA ALA A 257 13.39 -2.75 -12.90
C ALA A 257 12.44 -2.71 -11.71
N THR A 258 12.62 -1.77 -10.78
CA THR A 258 11.73 -1.61 -9.63
C THR A 258 10.34 -1.12 -10.03
N ALA A 259 10.25 -0.20 -10.98
CA ALA A 259 8.97 0.23 -11.53
C ALA A 259 8.24 -0.93 -12.23
N CYS A 260 8.97 -1.77 -12.99
CA CYS A 260 8.43 -3.00 -13.59
C CYS A 260 7.91 -3.97 -12.52
N TYR A 261 8.61 -4.14 -11.39
CA TYR A 261 8.14 -4.92 -10.24
C TYR A 261 6.77 -4.44 -9.78
N CYS A 262 6.58 -3.12 -9.62
CA CYS A 262 5.31 -2.53 -9.23
C CYS A 262 4.22 -2.69 -10.32
N LEU A 263 4.55 -2.44 -11.60
CA LEU A 263 3.60 -2.55 -12.72
C LEU A 263 3.15 -4.00 -12.93
N ILE A 264 4.05 -4.97 -12.79
CA ILE A 264 3.71 -6.39 -12.90
C ILE A 264 2.80 -6.80 -11.75
N SER A 265 3.03 -6.30 -10.53
CA SER A 265 2.11 -6.49 -9.40
C SER A 265 0.74 -5.84 -9.67
N PHE A 266 0.70 -4.64 -10.28
CA PHE A 266 -0.55 -4.01 -10.71
C PHE A 266 -1.34 -4.92 -11.66
N VAL A 267 -0.68 -5.53 -12.65
CA VAL A 267 -1.34 -6.50 -13.55
C VAL A 267 -1.86 -7.71 -12.75
N GLY A 268 -1.10 -8.21 -11.77
CA GLY A 268 -1.53 -9.26 -10.85
C GLY A 268 -2.80 -8.90 -10.08
N HIS A 269 -2.93 -7.65 -9.60
CA HIS A 269 -4.14 -7.16 -8.93
C HIS A 269 -5.36 -7.21 -9.85
N LEU A 270 -5.22 -6.71 -11.09
CA LEU A 270 -6.32 -6.73 -12.07
C LEU A 270 -6.72 -8.16 -12.43
N TYR A 271 -5.74 -9.04 -12.63
CA TYR A 271 -5.98 -10.45 -12.93
C TYR A 271 -6.69 -11.17 -11.77
N CYS A 272 -6.31 -10.88 -10.52
CA CYS A 272 -6.99 -11.38 -9.34
C CYS A 272 -8.48 -10.98 -9.31
N GLY A 273 -8.80 -9.74 -9.67
CA GLY A 273 -10.18 -9.28 -9.78
C GLY A 273 -11.02 -10.11 -10.76
N ILE A 274 -10.42 -10.51 -11.90
CA ILE A 274 -11.06 -11.41 -12.88
C ILE A 274 -11.26 -12.81 -12.28
N LEU A 275 -10.25 -13.36 -11.61
CA LEU A 275 -10.32 -14.69 -10.99
C LEU A 275 -11.41 -14.75 -9.90
N LEU A 276 -11.47 -13.72 -9.03
CA LEU A 276 -12.50 -13.63 -7.98
C LEU A 276 -13.89 -13.44 -8.57
N GLY A 277 -14.03 -12.70 -9.67
CA GLY A 277 -15.29 -12.57 -10.42
C GLY A 277 -15.75 -13.88 -11.08
N ARG A 278 -14.83 -14.82 -11.31
CA ARG A 278 -15.10 -16.18 -11.78
C ARG A 278 -15.20 -17.20 -10.64
N GLU A 279 -15.38 -16.74 -9.42
CA GLU A 279 -15.56 -17.56 -8.21
C GLU A 279 -14.39 -18.50 -7.87
N HIS A 280 -13.16 -18.15 -8.31
CA HIS A 280 -11.99 -18.93 -7.92
C HIS A 280 -11.79 -18.91 -6.40
N ASN A 281 -11.29 -20.03 -5.87
CA ASN A 281 -11.12 -20.23 -4.44
C ASN A 281 -10.08 -19.25 -3.82
N PRO A 282 -10.47 -18.36 -2.89
CA PRO A 282 -9.57 -17.41 -2.27
C PRO A 282 -8.37 -18.03 -1.56
N ILE A 283 -8.53 -19.23 -0.99
CA ILE A 283 -7.42 -19.95 -0.34
C ILE A 283 -6.32 -20.27 -1.36
N LYS A 284 -6.69 -20.77 -2.54
CA LYS A 284 -5.72 -21.10 -3.60
C LYS A 284 -4.98 -19.84 -4.05
N LEU A 285 -5.68 -18.70 -4.20
CA LEU A 285 -5.07 -17.43 -4.64
C LEU A 285 -4.06 -16.92 -3.62
N ILE A 286 -4.42 -16.86 -2.34
CA ILE A 286 -3.52 -16.42 -1.27
C ILE A 286 -2.35 -17.39 -1.11
N SER A 287 -2.61 -18.71 -1.09
CA SER A 287 -1.54 -19.71 -0.93
C SER A 287 -0.55 -19.66 -2.09
N LEU A 288 -1.03 -19.54 -3.34
CA LEU A 288 -0.17 -19.39 -4.51
C LEU A 288 0.71 -18.14 -4.41
N ALA A 289 0.14 -17.01 -3.99
CA ALA A 289 0.87 -15.76 -3.82
C ALA A 289 2.01 -15.90 -2.80
N PHE A 290 1.74 -16.50 -1.63
CA PHE A 290 2.76 -16.67 -0.61
C PHE A 290 3.78 -17.76 -0.94
N VAL A 291 3.38 -18.87 -1.58
CA VAL A 291 4.34 -19.86 -2.09
C VAL A 291 5.30 -19.21 -3.07
N ALA A 292 4.78 -18.42 -4.01
CA ALA A 292 5.61 -17.68 -4.96
C ALA A 292 6.53 -16.68 -4.27
N ALA A 293 6.02 -15.93 -3.29
CA ALA A 293 6.84 -15.01 -2.50
C ALA A 293 7.99 -15.76 -1.79
N GLY A 294 7.72 -16.85 -1.09
CA GLY A 294 8.73 -17.62 -0.39
C GLY A 294 9.81 -18.19 -1.32
N VAL A 295 9.40 -18.76 -2.46
CA VAL A 295 10.32 -19.42 -3.38
C VAL A 295 11.12 -18.41 -4.20
N PHE A 296 10.44 -17.48 -4.88
CA PHE A 296 11.09 -16.60 -5.85
C PHE A 296 11.86 -15.46 -5.19
N VAL A 297 11.41 -14.94 -4.04
CA VAL A 297 12.18 -13.95 -3.27
C VAL A 297 13.44 -14.60 -2.67
N ALA A 298 13.34 -15.82 -2.15
CA ALA A 298 14.49 -16.56 -1.66
C ALA A 298 15.49 -16.86 -2.78
N PHE A 299 15.01 -17.24 -3.95
CA PHE A 299 15.84 -17.46 -5.13
C PHE A 299 16.53 -16.16 -5.59
N PHE A 300 15.80 -15.06 -5.63
CA PHE A 300 16.35 -13.75 -6.03
C PHE A 300 17.50 -13.31 -5.12
N PHE A 301 17.33 -13.42 -3.79
CA PHE A 301 18.35 -13.03 -2.83
C PHE A 301 19.42 -14.10 -2.57
N GLY A 302 19.50 -15.12 -3.41
CA GLY A 302 20.63 -16.04 -3.45
C GLY A 302 20.64 -17.14 -2.40
N VAL A 303 19.48 -17.50 -1.81
CA VAL A 303 19.39 -18.64 -0.87
C VAL A 303 19.84 -19.94 -1.53
N PHE A 304 19.56 -20.11 -2.81
CA PHE A 304 19.85 -21.32 -3.58
C PHE A 304 21.14 -21.25 -4.42
N ASP A 305 21.90 -20.15 -4.37
CA ASP A 305 23.08 -19.94 -5.23
C ASP A 305 24.16 -21.02 -5.06
N ALA A 306 24.25 -21.64 -3.88
CA ALA A 306 25.19 -22.74 -3.64
C ALA A 306 24.86 -24.01 -4.45
N PHE A 307 23.63 -24.14 -4.95
CA PHE A 307 23.14 -25.33 -5.65
C PHE A 307 22.93 -25.09 -7.14
N ILE A 308 23.03 -23.84 -7.61
CA ILE A 308 22.64 -23.44 -8.97
C ILE A 308 23.74 -22.58 -9.58
N THR A 309 24.40 -23.08 -10.60
CA THR A 309 25.41 -22.35 -11.37
C THR A 309 25.00 -22.30 -12.85
N PHE A 310 24.54 -21.15 -13.32
CA PHE A 310 24.22 -20.89 -14.73
C PHE A 310 24.79 -19.55 -15.17
N ASP A 311 25.31 -19.45 -16.41
CA ASP A 311 25.80 -18.20 -16.98
C ASP A 311 24.75 -17.07 -17.04
N ARG A 312 23.44 -17.45 -17.06
CA ARG A 312 22.32 -16.51 -17.13
C ARG A 312 21.59 -16.32 -15.79
N LEU A 313 22.24 -16.68 -14.69
CA LEU A 313 21.63 -16.59 -13.34
C LEU A 313 21.06 -15.21 -13.01
N PRO A 314 21.69 -14.06 -13.33
CA PRO A 314 21.12 -12.74 -13.05
C PRO A 314 19.78 -12.47 -13.74
N ILE A 315 19.63 -12.88 -14.99
CA ILE A 315 18.39 -12.72 -15.76
C ILE A 315 17.27 -13.60 -15.15
N ILE A 316 17.60 -14.84 -14.79
CA ILE A 316 16.63 -15.76 -14.18
C ILE A 316 16.17 -15.23 -12.82
N LYS A 317 17.07 -14.67 -12.01
CA LYS A 317 16.73 -14.00 -10.74
C LYS A 317 15.80 -12.80 -10.95
N LEU A 318 16.08 -11.97 -11.98
CA LEU A 318 15.22 -10.85 -12.32
C LEU A 318 13.81 -11.33 -12.71
N LEU A 319 13.70 -12.35 -13.55
CA LEU A 319 12.41 -12.93 -13.93
C LEU A 319 11.67 -13.54 -12.71
N ALA A 320 12.41 -14.16 -11.78
CA ALA A 320 11.84 -14.73 -10.57
C ALA A 320 11.22 -13.67 -9.67
N ILE A 321 11.89 -12.54 -9.43
CA ILE A 321 11.33 -11.47 -8.60
C ILE A 321 10.14 -10.78 -9.28
N MET A 322 10.13 -10.70 -10.63
CA MET A 322 8.98 -10.20 -11.38
C MET A 322 7.77 -11.15 -11.28
N LEU A 323 8.01 -12.46 -11.37
CA LEU A 323 6.95 -13.46 -11.19
C LEU A 323 6.42 -13.47 -9.75
N ALA A 324 7.30 -13.29 -8.75
CA ALA A 324 6.87 -13.07 -7.37
C ALA A 324 5.95 -11.85 -7.27
N ALA A 325 6.30 -10.72 -7.88
CA ALA A 325 5.49 -9.50 -7.88
C ALA A 325 4.10 -9.72 -8.47
N PHE A 326 4.01 -10.40 -9.62
CA PHE A 326 2.74 -10.75 -10.26
C PHE A 326 1.84 -11.57 -9.34
N LEU A 327 2.39 -12.67 -8.80
CA LEU A 327 1.62 -13.59 -7.97
C LEU A 327 1.28 -12.98 -6.60
N MET A 328 2.18 -12.20 -6.00
CA MET A 328 1.87 -11.44 -4.79
C MET A 328 0.74 -10.43 -5.01
N GLY A 329 0.59 -9.91 -6.24
CA GLY A 329 -0.55 -9.07 -6.64
C GLY A 329 -1.92 -9.72 -6.44
N LEU A 330 -2.00 -11.05 -6.28
CA LEU A 330 -3.25 -11.75 -5.96
C LEU A 330 -3.72 -11.52 -4.51
N THR A 331 -2.82 -11.15 -3.59
CA THR A 331 -3.15 -11.08 -2.15
C THR A 331 -4.07 -9.90 -1.80
N PRO A 332 -3.75 -8.62 -2.12
CA PRO A 332 -4.58 -7.49 -1.68
C PRO A 332 -6.04 -7.57 -2.15
N PRO A 333 -6.35 -7.84 -3.44
CA PRO A 333 -7.74 -7.97 -3.85
C PRO A 333 -8.47 -9.12 -3.14
N THR A 334 -7.78 -10.25 -2.88
CA THR A 334 -8.36 -11.38 -2.15
C THR A 334 -8.65 -11.00 -0.69
N ILE A 335 -7.77 -10.25 -0.04
CA ILE A 335 -7.98 -9.74 1.31
C ILE A 335 -9.21 -8.82 1.35
N PHE A 336 -9.32 -7.85 0.44
CA PHE A 336 -10.48 -6.95 0.37
C PHE A 336 -11.77 -7.70 0.05
N TYR A 337 -11.71 -8.72 -0.82
CA TYR A 337 -12.83 -9.62 -1.06
C TYR A 337 -13.30 -10.31 0.23
N LEU A 338 -12.40 -10.92 0.99
CA LEU A 338 -12.74 -11.58 2.26
C LEU A 338 -13.32 -10.60 3.28
N VAL A 339 -12.75 -9.40 3.41
CA VAL A 339 -13.21 -8.37 4.35
C VAL A 339 -14.63 -7.91 4.01
N SER A 340 -15.02 -7.87 2.74
CA SER A 340 -16.38 -7.47 2.35
C SER A 340 -17.49 -8.34 2.94
N PHE A 341 -17.22 -9.61 3.25
CA PHE A 341 -18.15 -10.50 3.94
C PHE A 341 -18.23 -10.25 5.44
N VAL A 342 -17.16 -9.74 6.04
CA VAL A 342 -17.08 -9.48 7.48
C VAL A 342 -17.54 -8.07 7.84
N SER A 343 -17.37 -7.16 6.90
CA SER A 343 -17.70 -5.74 7.04
C SER A 343 -18.47 -5.26 5.81
N PRO A 344 -19.75 -5.62 5.71
CA PRO A 344 -20.59 -5.15 4.61
C PRO A 344 -20.68 -3.62 4.62
N PRO A 345 -20.93 -2.97 3.48
CA PRO A 345 -20.97 -1.53 3.37
C PRO A 345 -21.95 -0.91 4.36
N SER A 346 -21.42 -0.17 5.31
CA SER A 346 -22.15 0.52 6.36
C SER A 346 -21.32 1.69 6.88
N ARG A 347 -21.93 2.54 7.70
CA ARG A 347 -21.26 3.67 8.31
C ARG A 347 -20.11 3.25 9.26
N ILE A 348 -20.14 2.05 9.82
CA ILE A 348 -19.09 1.52 10.68
C ILE A 348 -17.97 0.77 9.91
N THR A 349 -18.15 0.55 8.63
CA THR A 349 -17.15 -0.13 7.77
C THR A 349 -15.76 0.50 7.86
N PRO A 350 -15.59 1.84 7.85
CA PRO A 350 -14.27 2.47 7.99
C PRO A 350 -13.56 2.10 9.30
N ILE A 351 -14.29 1.84 10.38
CA ILE A 351 -13.72 1.44 11.69
C ILE A 351 -13.11 0.04 11.58
N ASN A 352 -13.82 -0.90 10.96
CA ASN A 352 -13.32 -2.26 10.73
C ASN A 352 -12.09 -2.26 9.79
N TYR A 353 -12.15 -1.48 8.70
CA TYR A 353 -11.02 -1.31 7.78
C TYR A 353 -9.83 -0.64 8.46
N GLY A 354 -10.06 0.39 9.27
CA GLY A 354 -9.02 1.09 10.02
C GLY A 354 -8.27 0.14 10.96
N TYR A 355 -8.98 -0.74 11.65
CA TYR A 355 -8.34 -1.74 12.51
C TYR A 355 -7.58 -2.80 11.71
N MET A 356 -8.10 -3.25 10.57
CA MET A 356 -7.38 -4.16 9.67
C MET A 356 -6.09 -3.52 9.15
N VAL A 357 -6.16 -2.28 8.67
CA VAL A 357 -5.01 -1.53 8.13
C VAL A 357 -4.00 -1.20 9.25
N GLN A 358 -4.46 -0.99 10.47
CA GLN A 358 -3.60 -0.83 11.65
C GLN A 358 -2.71 -2.06 11.86
N ILE A 359 -3.28 -3.26 11.77
CA ILE A 359 -2.52 -4.52 11.88
C ILE A 359 -1.60 -4.72 10.67
N GLN A 360 -2.10 -4.45 9.46
CA GLN A 360 -1.29 -4.49 8.24
C GLN A 360 -0.05 -3.60 8.34
N ALA A 361 -0.18 -2.42 8.91
CA ALA A 361 0.89 -1.44 9.01
C ALA A 361 2.09 -1.93 9.84
N ILE A 362 1.88 -2.90 10.75
CA ILE A 362 2.97 -3.60 11.44
C ILE A 362 3.89 -4.29 10.41
N GLY A 363 3.30 -4.91 9.39
CA GLY A 363 4.05 -5.53 8.30
C GLY A 363 4.80 -4.51 7.44
N ILE A 364 4.21 -3.32 7.19
CA ILE A 364 4.88 -2.23 6.46
C ILE A 364 6.11 -1.77 7.23
N PHE A 365 5.95 -1.49 8.53
CA PHE A 365 7.05 -1.09 9.39
C PHE A 365 8.14 -2.17 9.45
N ALA A 366 7.73 -3.40 9.78
CA ALA A 366 8.66 -4.51 9.94
C ALA A 366 9.43 -4.81 8.64
N GLY A 367 8.77 -4.81 7.48
CA GLY A 367 9.43 -5.03 6.20
C GLY A 367 10.46 -3.96 5.88
N SER A 368 10.10 -2.71 6.04
CA SER A 368 11.03 -1.60 5.80
C SER A 368 12.22 -1.63 6.76
N TYR A 369 12.00 -1.82 8.06
CA TYR A 369 13.07 -1.81 9.06
C TYR A 369 13.93 -3.08 9.03
N LEU A 370 13.30 -4.27 9.01
CA LEU A 370 14.04 -5.53 9.10
C LEU A 370 14.94 -5.79 7.89
N TYR A 371 14.60 -5.31 6.70
CA TYR A 371 15.46 -5.48 5.53
C TYR A 371 16.81 -4.77 5.75
N GLY A 372 16.80 -3.50 6.13
CA GLY A 372 18.03 -2.75 6.40
C GLY A 372 18.79 -3.32 7.60
N TRP A 373 18.09 -3.56 8.71
CA TRP A 373 18.71 -4.07 9.94
C TRP A 373 19.36 -5.45 9.76
N LEU A 374 18.66 -6.40 9.15
CA LEU A 374 19.20 -7.75 8.95
C LEU A 374 20.39 -7.74 7.99
N VAL A 375 20.36 -6.89 6.96
CA VAL A 375 21.48 -6.78 6.02
C VAL A 375 22.71 -6.17 6.70
N ASP A 376 22.54 -5.13 7.53
CA ASP A 376 23.63 -4.54 8.28
C ASP A 376 24.25 -5.55 9.30
N GLU A 377 23.41 -6.30 10.02
CA GLU A 377 23.87 -7.28 11.01
C GLU A 377 24.55 -8.51 10.41
N THR A 378 24.04 -8.99 9.26
CA THR A 378 24.55 -10.24 8.66
C THR A 378 25.58 -10.01 7.55
N GLY A 379 25.75 -8.77 7.11
CA GLY A 379 26.64 -8.41 6.01
C GLY A 379 26.18 -8.92 4.63
N GLY A 380 24.91 -9.34 4.48
CA GLY A 380 24.47 -9.90 3.20
C GLY A 380 22.96 -10.01 3.00
N TRP A 381 22.56 -9.96 1.75
CA TRP A 381 21.13 -9.97 1.36
C TRP A 381 20.46 -11.35 1.40
N ARG A 382 21.22 -12.44 1.53
CA ARG A 382 20.67 -13.81 1.59
C ARG A 382 19.68 -13.99 2.76
N VAL A 383 19.89 -13.29 3.88
CA VAL A 383 19.00 -13.32 5.04
C VAL A 383 17.58 -12.87 4.69
N ILE A 384 17.43 -11.94 3.74
CA ILE A 384 16.12 -11.48 3.27
C ILE A 384 15.35 -12.59 2.56
N GLY A 385 16.05 -13.45 1.83
CA GLY A 385 15.45 -14.65 1.23
C GLY A 385 14.88 -15.61 2.29
N PHE A 386 15.61 -15.86 3.38
CA PHE A 386 15.14 -16.69 4.50
C PHE A 386 13.96 -16.03 5.23
N LEU A 387 14.01 -14.72 5.45
CA LEU A 387 12.89 -13.96 6.00
C LEU A 387 11.65 -14.13 5.11
N GLY A 388 11.82 -14.03 3.78
CA GLY A 388 10.75 -14.23 2.80
C GLY A 388 10.08 -15.60 2.92
N ILE A 389 10.86 -16.68 3.07
CA ILE A 389 10.33 -18.04 3.29
C ILE A 389 9.51 -18.08 4.60
N PHE A 390 10.09 -17.61 5.71
CA PHE A 390 9.45 -17.64 7.03
C PHE A 390 8.13 -16.89 7.04
N ILE A 391 8.11 -15.66 6.54
CA ILE A 391 6.89 -14.82 6.48
C ILE A 391 5.85 -15.40 5.52
N SER A 392 6.29 -16.04 4.42
CA SER A 392 5.39 -16.71 3.48
C SER A 392 4.65 -17.89 4.12
N ILE A 393 5.31 -18.67 4.97
CA ILE A 393 4.67 -19.75 5.72
C ILE A 393 3.58 -19.17 6.64
N LEU A 394 3.89 -18.10 7.38
CA LEU A 394 2.89 -17.43 8.23
C LEU A 394 1.72 -16.87 7.41
N GLY A 395 2.02 -16.30 6.24
CA GLY A 395 1.02 -15.77 5.31
C GLY A 395 0.07 -16.85 4.76
N ILE A 396 0.59 -18.04 4.43
CA ILE A 396 -0.23 -19.20 4.01
C ILE A 396 -1.17 -19.63 5.14
N ILE A 397 -0.64 -19.83 6.34
CA ILE A 397 -1.42 -20.23 7.52
C ILE A 397 -2.51 -19.20 7.81
N GLY A 398 -2.16 -17.92 7.82
CA GLY A 398 -3.12 -16.82 8.02
C GLY A 398 -4.18 -16.75 6.93
N GLY A 399 -3.78 -16.91 5.66
CA GLY A 399 -4.69 -16.89 4.51
C GLY A 399 -5.72 -18.03 4.53
N ILE A 400 -5.28 -19.24 4.83
CA ILE A 400 -6.17 -20.40 4.98
C ILE A 400 -7.17 -20.16 6.12
N ASN A 401 -6.67 -19.79 7.30
CA ASN A 401 -7.51 -19.57 8.48
C ASN A 401 -8.52 -18.43 8.25
N SER A 402 -8.11 -17.34 7.62
CA SER A 402 -9.00 -16.21 7.35
C SER A 402 -10.14 -16.59 6.40
N ALA A 403 -9.82 -17.29 5.30
CA ALA A 403 -10.83 -17.71 4.33
C ALA A 403 -11.79 -18.76 4.90
N GLN A 404 -11.28 -19.74 5.64
CA GLN A 404 -12.11 -20.76 6.31
C GLN A 404 -13.06 -20.15 7.34
N MET A 405 -12.57 -19.21 8.16
CA MET A 405 -13.36 -18.54 9.18
C MET A 405 -14.46 -17.66 8.58
N ILE A 406 -14.19 -17.00 7.47
CA ILE A 406 -15.10 -16.03 6.85
C ILE A 406 -16.13 -16.69 5.96
N LEU A 407 -15.70 -17.62 5.11
CA LEU A 407 -16.57 -18.23 4.09
C LEU A 407 -17.23 -19.52 4.54
N GLY A 408 -16.69 -20.16 5.59
CA GLY A 408 -17.14 -21.48 6.05
C GLY A 408 -16.81 -22.60 5.06
N ASN A 409 -16.93 -23.84 5.52
CA ASN A 409 -16.56 -25.02 4.70
C ASN A 409 -17.43 -25.24 3.45
N LYS A 410 -18.61 -24.63 3.35
CA LYS A 410 -19.56 -24.87 2.24
C LYS A 410 -19.19 -24.10 0.96
N LYS A 411 -18.59 -22.90 1.07
CA LYS A 411 -18.19 -22.08 -0.10
C LYS A 411 -16.77 -22.37 -0.62
N LEU A 412 -16.00 -23.17 0.09
CA LEU A 412 -14.60 -23.48 -0.24
C LEU A 412 -14.46 -24.75 -1.12
N LYS A 413 -15.55 -25.50 -1.32
CA LYS A 413 -15.56 -26.75 -2.10
C LYS A 413 -16.02 -26.57 -3.56
N ALA A 414 -16.48 -25.40 -3.93
CA ALA A 414 -16.76 -25.00 -5.32
C ALA A 414 -15.52 -24.31 -5.92
#